data_977699fb5042ed24fce500f7a55802c0
#
_entry.id   977699fb5042ed24fce500f7a55802c0
#
_cell.length_a   1.000
_cell.length_b   1.000
_cell.length_c   1.000
_cell.angle_alpha   90.00
_cell.angle_beta   90.00
_cell.angle_gamma   90.00
#
_symmetry.space_group_name_H-M   'P 1'
#
loop_
_entity.id
_entity.type
_entity.pdbx_description
1 polymer ?
#
loop_
_entity_poly.entity_id
_entity_poly.type
_entity_poly.pdbx_seq_one_letter_code
_entity_poly.pdbx_strand_id
1 'polypeptide(L)'
;KIDKTSGLYEKKYHASTDPLFAGEYGAYFRTNDDTRQLYGDAILNIDKYIGDFSLTANLGTSIKDVEAGNSYVGGFLNTVANCFTLNNVNRSTAHMDQDPELNYHHQVQSVFGTAQVGYKSMVYLDLTARNDWDSFLGNTEYKNKGFFYPSVGLSAILTEMVPGLKNSVLSFLKVRGSYSEVGNVPEKFYALLRYSFTNASPSTTSYYPNTNLKPE
;
A
#
# COMPACT_ATOMS: atom_id res chain seq x y z
N LYS A 1 2.08 10.43 11.68
CA LYS A 1 0.85 9.68 12.00
C LYS A 1 1.22 8.25 12.31
N ILE A 2 0.62 7.68 13.36
CA ILE A 2 0.78 6.26 13.72
C ILE A 2 -0.63 5.68 13.79
N ASP A 3 -0.86 4.63 13.01
CA ASP A 3 -2.11 3.86 13.04
C ASP A 3 -1.79 2.43 13.49
N LYS A 4 -2.62 1.91 14.40
CA LYS A 4 -2.57 0.51 14.81
C LYS A 4 -3.96 -0.09 14.65
N THR A 5 -4.02 -1.23 14.01
CA THR A 5 -5.24 -2.03 13.88
C THR A 5 -4.97 -3.41 14.42
N SER A 6 -5.85 -3.91 15.28
CA SER A 6 -5.79 -5.27 15.80
C SER A 6 -7.15 -5.92 15.58
N GLY A 7 -7.15 -7.08 14.98
CA GLY A 7 -8.33 -7.88 14.70
C GLY A 7 -8.25 -9.23 15.41
N LEU A 8 -9.35 -9.62 16.06
CA LEU A 8 -9.53 -10.95 16.60
C LEU A 8 -10.71 -11.62 15.93
N TYR A 9 -10.45 -12.73 15.27
CA TYR A 9 -11.47 -13.55 14.65
C TYR A 9 -11.55 -14.90 15.35
N GLU A 10 -12.76 -15.28 15.72
CA GLU A 10 -13.05 -16.58 16.30
C GLU A 10 -13.99 -17.36 15.38
N LYS A 11 -13.61 -18.59 15.06
CA LYS A 11 -14.41 -19.53 14.30
C LYS A 11 -14.77 -20.71 15.16
N LYS A 12 -16.06 -20.97 15.34
CA LYS A 12 -16.60 -21.98 16.23
C LYS A 12 -17.49 -22.92 15.41
N TYR A 13 -17.14 -24.19 15.37
CA TYR A 13 -17.98 -25.22 14.77
C TYR A 13 -18.60 -26.05 15.89
N HIS A 14 -19.93 -26.10 15.92
CA HIS A 14 -20.67 -26.87 16.91
C HIS A 14 -20.51 -28.38 16.67
N ALA A 15 -20.54 -29.20 17.71
CA ALA A 15 -20.41 -30.65 17.62
C ALA A 15 -21.47 -31.34 16.74
N SER A 16 -22.61 -30.70 16.48
CA SER A 16 -23.61 -31.20 15.53
C SER A 16 -23.33 -30.84 14.06
N THR A 17 -22.25 -30.10 13.79
CA THR A 17 -21.79 -29.85 12.43
C THR A 17 -21.18 -31.14 11.86
N ASP A 18 -21.09 -31.23 10.53
CA ASP A 18 -20.43 -32.36 9.87
C ASP A 18 -19.07 -32.65 10.54
N PRO A 19 -18.83 -33.91 10.97
CA PRO A 19 -17.60 -34.31 11.66
C PRO A 19 -16.30 -33.96 10.89
N LEU A 20 -16.37 -33.86 9.58
CA LEU A 20 -15.23 -33.45 8.76
C LEU A 20 -14.72 -32.02 9.16
N PHE A 21 -15.64 -31.13 9.57
CA PHE A 21 -15.30 -29.75 9.95
C PHE A 21 -15.22 -29.53 11.46
N ALA A 22 -15.95 -30.29 12.24
CA ALA A 22 -16.11 -30.07 13.67
C ALA A 22 -15.50 -31.16 14.55
N GLY A 23 -15.16 -32.31 13.99
CA GLY A 23 -14.83 -33.51 14.80
C GLY A 23 -16.03 -33.91 15.66
N GLU A 24 -15.76 -34.68 16.72
CA GLU A 24 -16.79 -35.26 17.62
C GLU A 24 -17.31 -34.20 18.63
N TYR A 25 -16.43 -33.27 19.08
CA TYR A 25 -16.75 -32.34 20.17
C TYR A 25 -16.91 -30.91 19.70
N GLY A 26 -16.80 -30.63 18.40
CA GLY A 26 -16.75 -29.31 17.81
C GLY A 26 -15.33 -28.88 17.47
N ALA A 27 -15.18 -27.70 16.87
CA ALA A 27 -13.86 -27.12 16.58
C ALA A 27 -13.82 -25.64 16.94
N TYR A 28 -12.65 -25.18 17.36
CA TYR A 28 -12.40 -23.79 17.72
C TYR A 28 -11.11 -23.29 17.11
N PHE A 29 -11.21 -22.16 16.43
CA PHE A 29 -10.09 -21.47 15.80
C PHE A 29 -10.08 -20.02 16.17
N ARG A 30 -8.90 -19.48 16.38
CA ARG A 30 -8.67 -18.09 16.71
C ARG A 30 -7.56 -17.52 15.81
N THR A 31 -7.86 -16.41 15.16
CA THR A 31 -6.92 -15.65 14.35
C THR A 31 -6.73 -14.27 14.95
N ASN A 32 -5.50 -13.86 15.13
CA ASN A 32 -5.16 -12.48 15.49
C ASN A 32 -4.44 -11.85 14.31
N ASP A 33 -4.90 -10.69 13.90
CA ASP A 33 -4.28 -9.85 12.88
C ASP A 33 -3.86 -8.52 13.51
N ASP A 34 -2.60 -8.18 13.40
CA ASP A 34 -2.07 -6.92 13.89
C ASP A 34 -1.41 -6.17 12.74
N THR A 35 -1.74 -4.90 12.58
CA THR A 35 -1.10 -4.02 11.61
C THR A 35 -0.71 -2.72 12.27
N ARG A 36 0.53 -2.32 12.09
CA ARG A 36 1.06 -1.02 12.51
C ARG A 36 1.53 -0.26 11.28
N GLN A 37 1.03 0.94 11.09
CA GLN A 37 1.51 1.85 10.06
C GLN A 37 2.06 3.12 10.71
N LEU A 38 3.28 3.47 10.34
CA LEU A 38 3.90 4.75 10.61
C LEU A 38 3.98 5.54 9.30
N TYR A 39 3.56 6.81 9.35
CA TYR A 39 3.72 7.75 8.26
C TYR A 39 4.29 9.05 8.79
N GLY A 40 5.32 9.57 8.12
CA GLY A 40 5.92 10.86 8.38
C GLY A 40 6.26 11.57 7.07
N ASP A 41 6.11 12.88 7.05
CA ASP A 41 6.49 13.73 5.94
C ASP A 41 7.06 15.06 6.42
N ALA A 42 7.90 15.66 5.59
CA ALA A 42 8.39 17.01 5.76
C ALA A 42 8.25 17.73 4.41
N ILE A 43 7.64 18.90 4.41
CA ILE A 43 7.36 19.68 3.20
C ILE A 43 7.82 21.11 3.40
N LEU A 44 8.59 21.62 2.44
CA LEU A 44 8.97 23.02 2.30
C LEU A 44 8.09 23.67 1.23
N ASN A 45 7.36 24.72 1.60
CA ASN A 45 6.51 25.47 0.70
C ASN A 45 7.19 26.80 0.35
N ILE A 46 7.18 27.17 -0.91
CA ILE A 46 7.76 28.38 -1.45
C ILE A 46 6.71 29.08 -2.32
N ASP A 47 6.33 30.30 -1.95
CA ASP A 47 5.44 31.16 -2.72
C ASP A 47 6.13 32.48 -3.02
N LYS A 48 6.20 32.88 -4.29
CA LYS A 48 6.87 34.08 -4.71
C LYS A 48 6.21 34.69 -5.93
N TYR A 49 6.13 36.02 -5.92
CA TYR A 49 5.73 36.82 -7.06
C TYR A 49 6.91 37.66 -7.54
N ILE A 50 7.19 37.61 -8.84
CA ILE A 50 8.29 38.36 -9.49
C ILE A 50 7.74 39.01 -10.74
N GLY A 51 7.39 40.30 -10.65
CA GLY A 51 6.73 41.00 -11.74
C GLY A 51 5.41 40.35 -12.14
N ASP A 52 5.27 39.95 -13.39
CA ASP A 52 4.10 39.27 -13.94
C ASP A 52 4.06 37.74 -13.66
N PHE A 53 5.09 37.23 -13.00
CA PHE A 53 5.20 35.80 -12.70
C PHE A 53 4.82 35.47 -11.27
N SER A 54 4.08 34.38 -11.10
CA SER A 54 3.85 33.73 -9.81
C SER A 54 4.54 32.36 -9.79
N LEU A 55 5.23 32.05 -8.71
CA LEU A 55 5.84 30.76 -8.45
C LEU A 55 5.30 30.21 -7.13
N THR A 56 4.67 29.04 -7.20
CA THR A 56 4.35 28.22 -6.03
C THR A 56 5.09 26.91 -6.18
N ALA A 57 5.94 26.56 -5.22
CA ALA A 57 6.69 25.32 -5.26
C ALA A 57 6.64 24.60 -3.90
N ASN A 58 6.57 23.28 -3.94
CA ASN A 58 6.65 22.43 -2.76
C ASN A 58 7.75 21.39 -2.98
N LEU A 59 8.62 21.24 -2.00
CA LEU A 59 9.62 20.19 -1.94
C LEU A 59 9.39 19.37 -0.69
N GLY A 60 9.34 18.06 -0.82
CA GLY A 60 9.02 17.22 0.30
C GLY A 60 9.70 15.86 0.27
N THR A 61 9.74 15.25 1.44
CA THR A 61 10.12 13.87 1.64
C THR A 61 9.09 13.18 2.52
N SER A 62 8.87 11.91 2.30
CA SER A 62 7.98 11.10 3.15
C SER A 62 8.53 9.71 3.38
N ILE A 63 8.14 9.14 4.50
CA ILE A 63 8.37 7.74 4.84
C ILE A 63 7.04 7.10 5.24
N LYS A 64 6.75 5.95 4.67
CA LYS A 64 5.66 5.06 5.08
C LYS A 64 6.27 3.74 5.47
N ASP A 65 5.94 3.28 6.67
CA ASP A 65 6.42 2.02 7.23
C ASP A 65 5.21 1.23 7.72
N VAL A 66 5.03 0.02 7.22
CA VAL A 66 3.91 -0.87 7.54
C VAL A 66 4.45 -2.19 8.02
N GLU A 67 4.07 -2.58 9.22
CA GLU A 67 4.38 -3.86 9.82
C GLU A 67 3.07 -4.60 10.06
N ALA A 68 2.92 -5.77 9.46
CA ALA A 68 1.74 -6.60 9.59
C ALA A 68 2.13 -7.96 10.18
N GLY A 69 1.31 -8.46 11.08
CA GLY A 69 1.45 -9.75 11.73
C GLY A 69 0.12 -10.49 11.76
N ASN A 70 0.17 -11.78 11.50
CA ASN A 70 -0.96 -12.68 11.61
C ASN A 70 -0.56 -13.90 12.43
N SER A 71 -1.45 -14.37 13.28
CA SER A 71 -1.28 -15.63 13.99
C SER A 71 -2.59 -16.38 14.07
N TYR A 72 -2.53 -17.67 13.81
CA TYR A 72 -3.66 -18.57 13.80
C TYR A 72 -3.39 -19.73 14.76
N VAL A 73 -4.38 -20.04 15.58
CA VAL A 73 -4.32 -21.20 16.49
C VAL A 73 -5.71 -21.82 16.61
N GLY A 74 -5.78 -23.13 16.57
CA GLY A 74 -7.03 -23.84 16.77
C GLY A 74 -6.98 -25.30 16.34
N GLY A 75 -8.13 -25.94 16.39
CA GLY A 75 -8.29 -27.34 16.02
C GLY A 75 -9.59 -27.92 16.56
N PHE A 76 -9.70 -29.25 16.47
CA PHE A 76 -10.82 -29.97 17.05
C PHE A 76 -10.79 -29.92 18.58
N LEU A 77 -11.95 -29.84 19.19
CA LEU A 77 -12.09 -29.93 20.65
C LEU A 77 -11.87 -31.35 21.11
N ASN A 78 -11.38 -31.54 22.34
CA ASN A 78 -10.93 -32.83 22.83
C ASN A 78 -11.90 -33.52 23.81
N THR A 79 -12.34 -32.80 24.83
CA THR A 79 -12.98 -33.46 25.98
C THR A 79 -14.40 -33.01 26.22
N VAL A 80 -14.67 -31.73 26.06
CA VAL A 80 -15.97 -31.12 26.37
C VAL A 80 -16.59 -30.56 25.08
N ALA A 81 -17.73 -31.12 24.69
CA ALA A 81 -18.43 -30.66 23.49
C ALA A 81 -18.83 -29.21 23.58
N ASN A 82 -18.57 -28.44 22.52
CA ASN A 82 -18.94 -27.02 22.38
C ASN A 82 -18.32 -26.09 23.44
N CYS A 83 -17.29 -26.54 24.15
CA CYS A 83 -16.53 -25.68 25.04
C CYS A 83 -15.39 -25.02 24.24
N PHE A 84 -15.67 -23.85 23.62
CA PHE A 84 -14.82 -23.16 22.68
C PHE A 84 -13.70 -22.39 23.39
N THR A 85 -12.73 -23.11 23.92
CA THR A 85 -11.52 -22.55 24.54
C THR A 85 -10.28 -23.24 23.99
N LEU A 86 -9.16 -22.52 23.92
CA LEU A 86 -7.89 -23.09 23.46
C LEU A 86 -7.40 -24.23 24.35
N ASN A 87 -7.76 -24.22 25.65
CA ASN A 87 -7.41 -25.30 26.57
C ASN A 87 -8.13 -26.62 26.28
N ASN A 88 -9.29 -26.56 25.59
CA ASN A 88 -10.06 -27.72 25.19
C ASN A 88 -9.74 -28.20 23.76
N VAL A 89 -8.83 -27.52 23.06
CA VAL A 89 -8.36 -27.95 21.73
C VAL A 89 -7.43 -29.14 21.89
N ASN A 90 -7.67 -30.16 21.07
CA ASN A 90 -6.83 -31.36 21.02
C ASN A 90 -5.43 -31.00 20.49
N ARG A 91 -4.42 -31.10 21.34
CA ARG A 91 -3.05 -30.71 21.02
C ARG A 91 -2.42 -31.52 19.88
N SER A 92 -2.87 -32.75 19.66
CA SER A 92 -2.35 -33.63 18.60
C SER A 92 -2.88 -33.23 17.21
N THR A 93 -4.02 -32.48 17.16
CA THR A 93 -4.64 -32.00 15.95
C THR A 93 -4.66 -30.46 15.87
N ALA A 94 -4.08 -29.80 16.86
CA ALA A 94 -4.00 -28.35 16.89
C ALA A 94 -3.08 -27.84 15.78
N HIS A 95 -3.56 -26.85 15.08
CA HIS A 95 -2.78 -26.08 14.14
C HIS A 95 -2.37 -24.76 14.79
N MET A 96 -1.07 -24.48 14.76
CA MET A 96 -0.52 -23.15 15.09
C MET A 96 0.25 -22.73 13.86
N ASP A 97 -0.16 -21.63 13.27
CA ASP A 97 0.46 -21.15 12.06
C ASP A 97 0.51 -19.62 12.02
N GLN A 98 1.42 -19.12 11.19
CA GLN A 98 1.50 -17.72 10.79
C GLN A 98 1.46 -17.71 9.28
N ASP A 99 0.44 -17.06 8.71
CA ASP A 99 0.41 -16.89 7.27
C ASP A 99 1.57 -15.98 6.85
N PRO A 100 2.57 -16.52 6.14
CA PRO A 100 3.72 -15.71 5.74
C PRO A 100 3.34 -14.61 4.75
N GLU A 101 2.19 -14.69 4.10
CA GLU A 101 1.70 -13.62 3.23
C GLU A 101 1.10 -12.46 4.01
N LEU A 102 0.61 -12.71 5.21
CA LEU A 102 0.08 -11.69 6.11
C LEU A 102 1.12 -11.16 7.10
N ASN A 103 2.29 -11.82 7.21
CA ASN A 103 3.41 -11.37 8.03
C ASN A 103 4.46 -10.70 7.15
N TYR A 104 4.50 -9.36 7.16
CA TYR A 104 5.44 -8.61 6.33
C TYR A 104 5.81 -7.27 6.94
N HIS A 105 6.94 -6.75 6.51
CA HIS A 105 7.38 -5.38 6.76
C HIS A 105 7.59 -4.69 5.41
N HIS A 106 6.89 -3.58 5.21
CA HIS A 106 6.91 -2.80 3.98
C HIS A 106 7.26 -1.35 4.26
N GLN A 107 8.34 -0.88 3.70
CA GLN A 107 8.78 0.50 3.81
C GLN A 107 8.87 1.16 2.45
N VAL A 108 8.32 2.36 2.34
CA VAL A 108 8.45 3.23 1.17
C VAL A 108 9.02 4.56 1.61
N GLN A 109 10.10 4.98 0.97
CA GLN A 109 10.69 6.30 1.14
C GLN A 109 10.51 7.09 -0.15
N SER A 110 10.19 8.38 -0.02
CA SER A 110 9.88 9.20 -1.18
C SER A 110 10.50 10.58 -1.06
N VAL A 111 10.94 11.10 -2.19
CA VAL A 111 11.28 12.51 -2.37
C VAL A 111 10.41 13.05 -3.51
N PHE A 112 9.78 14.18 -3.31
CA PHE A 112 8.89 14.74 -4.31
C PHE A 112 8.99 16.27 -4.37
N GLY A 113 8.64 16.80 -5.53
CA GLY A 113 8.53 18.24 -5.74
C GLY A 113 7.40 18.58 -6.69
N THR A 114 6.75 19.69 -6.43
CA THR A 114 5.78 20.31 -7.34
C THR A 114 6.16 21.76 -7.56
N ALA A 115 5.96 22.25 -8.76
CA ALA A 115 6.13 23.67 -9.07
C ALA A 115 5.03 24.13 -10.03
N GLN A 116 4.38 25.22 -9.70
CA GLN A 116 3.47 25.92 -10.59
C GLN A 116 4.06 27.29 -10.91
N VAL A 117 4.23 27.57 -12.18
CA VAL A 117 4.64 28.89 -12.69
C VAL A 117 3.46 29.50 -13.42
N GLY A 118 2.95 30.63 -12.90
CA GLY A 118 1.89 31.40 -13.53
C GLY A 118 2.46 32.65 -14.20
N TYR A 119 1.94 33.00 -15.38
CA TYR A 119 2.24 34.24 -16.07
C TYR A 119 0.97 35.07 -16.24
N LYS A 120 0.96 36.28 -15.70
CA LYS A 120 -0.15 37.25 -15.73
C LYS A 120 -1.51 36.69 -15.29
N SER A 121 -1.49 35.63 -14.49
CA SER A 121 -2.70 34.87 -14.13
C SER A 121 -3.48 34.30 -15.32
N MET A 122 -2.86 34.21 -16.51
CA MET A 122 -3.46 33.73 -17.75
C MET A 122 -2.98 32.34 -18.15
N VAL A 123 -1.68 32.08 -17.96
CA VAL A 123 -1.04 30.84 -18.35
C VAL A 123 -0.36 30.22 -17.13
N TYR A 124 -0.50 28.92 -16.94
CA TYR A 124 0.12 28.19 -15.83
C TYR A 124 0.81 26.95 -16.37
N LEU A 125 2.06 26.78 -15.96
CA LEU A 125 2.85 25.56 -16.14
C LEU A 125 2.93 24.84 -14.80
N ASP A 126 2.45 23.61 -14.75
CA ASP A 126 2.47 22.73 -13.60
C ASP A 126 3.53 21.64 -13.83
N LEU A 127 4.47 21.52 -12.91
CA LEU A 127 5.51 20.49 -12.93
C LEU A 127 5.43 19.66 -11.65
N THR A 128 5.48 18.36 -11.78
CA THR A 128 5.56 17.45 -10.63
C THR A 128 6.60 16.39 -10.91
N ALA A 129 7.39 16.08 -9.90
CA ALA A 129 8.35 15.00 -9.93
C ALA A 129 8.32 14.28 -8.59
N ARG A 130 8.33 12.95 -8.63
CA ARG A 130 8.40 12.10 -7.45
C ARG A 130 9.36 10.95 -7.72
N ASN A 131 10.14 10.60 -6.70
CA ASN A 131 10.98 9.42 -6.74
C ASN A 131 10.74 8.59 -5.48
N ASP A 132 10.40 7.32 -5.65
CA ASP A 132 10.08 6.39 -4.58
C ASP A 132 11.08 5.24 -4.53
N TRP A 133 11.49 4.87 -3.32
CA TRP A 133 12.25 3.65 -3.02
C TRP A 133 11.36 2.74 -2.20
N ASP A 134 11.14 1.53 -2.71
CA ASP A 134 10.23 0.55 -2.12
C ASP A 134 10.98 -0.71 -1.66
N SER A 135 10.74 -1.13 -0.43
CA SER A 135 11.42 -2.29 0.16
C SER A 135 11.03 -3.63 -0.47
N PHE A 136 9.88 -3.73 -1.14
CA PHE A 136 9.50 -4.96 -1.85
C PHE A 136 10.43 -5.28 -3.03
N LEU A 137 11.16 -4.28 -3.49
CA LEU A 137 12.19 -4.45 -4.53
C LEU A 137 13.57 -4.83 -3.97
N GLY A 138 13.68 -4.98 -2.65
CA GLY A 138 14.94 -5.25 -1.96
C GLY A 138 15.69 -6.50 -2.47
N ASN A 139 15.01 -7.47 -3.07
CA ASN A 139 15.57 -8.70 -3.62
C ASN A 139 15.58 -8.71 -5.15
N THR A 140 15.43 -7.56 -5.78
CA THR A 140 15.51 -7.39 -7.24
C THR A 140 16.79 -6.63 -7.64
N GLU A 141 17.08 -6.59 -8.92
CA GLU A 141 18.14 -5.74 -9.48
C GLU A 141 17.85 -4.24 -9.28
N TYR A 142 16.63 -3.90 -8.91
CA TYR A 142 16.16 -2.54 -8.68
C TYR A 142 16.18 -2.10 -7.22
N LYS A 143 16.71 -2.90 -6.30
CA LYS A 143 16.71 -2.66 -4.84
C LYS A 143 17.17 -1.28 -4.38
N ASN A 144 18.07 -0.65 -5.13
CA ASN A 144 18.63 0.67 -4.83
C ASN A 144 18.22 1.73 -5.86
N LYS A 145 17.38 1.36 -6.83
CA LYS A 145 16.90 2.29 -7.85
C LYS A 145 15.57 2.85 -7.40
N GLY A 146 15.49 4.16 -7.30
CA GLY A 146 14.22 4.85 -7.10
C GLY A 146 13.42 4.85 -8.42
N PHE A 147 12.10 4.96 -8.27
CA PHE A 147 11.18 5.08 -9.39
C PHE A 147 10.77 6.52 -9.54
N PHE A 148 11.07 7.07 -10.71
CA PHE A 148 10.83 8.46 -11.02
C PHE A 148 9.50 8.61 -11.77
N TYR A 149 8.62 9.44 -11.24
CA TYR A 149 7.29 9.75 -11.77
C TYR A 149 7.21 11.22 -12.14
N PRO A 150 7.45 11.59 -13.40
CA PRO A 150 7.29 12.97 -13.87
C PRO A 150 5.85 13.28 -14.25
N SER A 151 5.45 14.52 -14.08
CA SER A 151 4.24 15.07 -14.68
C SER A 151 4.46 16.51 -15.12
N VAL A 152 3.91 16.87 -16.27
CA VAL A 152 3.89 18.22 -16.79
C VAL A 152 2.48 18.58 -17.24
N GLY A 153 2.00 19.74 -16.83
CA GLY A 153 0.70 20.28 -17.20
C GLY A 153 0.83 21.72 -17.70
N LEU A 154 0.06 22.05 -18.69
CA LEU A 154 -0.09 23.44 -19.20
C LEU A 154 -1.56 23.81 -19.19
N SER A 155 -1.88 24.97 -18.66
CA SER A 155 -3.23 25.53 -18.72
C SER A 155 -3.23 26.99 -19.10
N ALA A 156 -4.25 27.40 -19.88
CA ALA A 156 -4.40 28.77 -20.35
C ALA A 156 -5.85 29.21 -20.17
N ILE A 157 -6.03 30.44 -19.63
CA ILE A 157 -7.33 31.08 -19.46
C ILE A 157 -7.54 31.98 -20.68
N LEU A 158 -8.20 31.45 -21.70
CA LEU A 158 -8.37 32.09 -23.00
C LEU A 158 -9.18 33.41 -22.90
N THR A 159 -10.13 33.48 -21.98
CA THR A 159 -10.93 34.69 -21.74
C THR A 159 -10.13 35.86 -21.15
N GLU A 160 -8.99 35.58 -20.53
CA GLU A 160 -8.07 36.61 -20.03
C GLU A 160 -6.99 36.95 -21.07
N MET A 161 -6.63 35.99 -21.94
CA MET A 161 -5.65 36.19 -23.00
C MET A 161 -6.23 36.97 -24.19
N VAL A 162 -7.51 36.79 -24.51
CA VAL A 162 -8.19 37.41 -25.63
C VAL A 162 -9.42 38.15 -25.13
N PRO A 163 -9.31 39.47 -24.90
CA PRO A 163 -10.40 40.27 -24.32
C PRO A 163 -11.74 40.20 -25.04
N GLY A 164 -11.74 39.94 -26.34
CA GLY A 164 -12.95 39.80 -27.15
C GLY A 164 -13.73 38.51 -26.98
N LEU A 165 -13.17 37.51 -26.30
CA LEU A 165 -13.87 36.22 -26.03
C LEU A 165 -14.87 36.33 -24.87
N LYS A 166 -14.64 37.25 -23.95
CA LYS A 166 -15.51 37.44 -22.79
C LYS A 166 -16.76 38.20 -23.19
N ASN A 167 -17.93 37.59 -23.00
CA ASN A 167 -19.22 38.23 -23.32
C ASN A 167 -20.28 37.74 -22.29
N SER A 168 -21.55 38.18 -22.49
CA SER A 168 -22.65 37.86 -21.57
C SER A 168 -22.97 36.38 -21.47
N VAL A 169 -22.57 35.57 -22.46
CA VAL A 169 -22.78 34.12 -22.48
C VAL A 169 -21.53 33.35 -22.05
N LEU A 170 -20.34 33.80 -22.48
CA LEU A 170 -19.05 33.19 -22.17
C LEU A 170 -18.26 34.08 -21.21
N SER A 171 -18.34 33.82 -19.91
CA SER A 171 -17.66 34.58 -18.88
C SER A 171 -16.26 34.04 -18.56
N PHE A 172 -16.01 32.75 -18.77
CA PHE A 172 -14.75 32.07 -18.45
C PHE A 172 -14.52 30.91 -19.38
N LEU A 173 -13.32 30.85 -19.98
CA LEU A 173 -12.86 29.69 -20.79
C LEU A 173 -11.41 29.39 -20.42
N LYS A 174 -11.19 28.17 -19.88
CA LYS A 174 -9.87 27.64 -19.58
C LYS A 174 -9.64 26.34 -20.35
N VAL A 175 -8.50 26.22 -21.00
CA VAL A 175 -8.03 25.01 -21.66
C VAL A 175 -6.83 24.46 -20.87
N ARG A 176 -6.74 23.14 -20.73
CA ARG A 176 -5.62 22.47 -20.07
C ARG A 176 -5.26 21.18 -20.78
N GLY A 177 -3.97 20.85 -20.76
CA GLY A 177 -3.43 19.56 -21.19
C GLY A 177 -2.34 19.15 -20.22
N SER A 178 -2.20 17.86 -19.98
CA SER A 178 -1.15 17.32 -19.10
C SER A 178 -0.68 15.96 -19.57
N TYR A 179 0.56 15.66 -19.25
CA TYR A 179 1.18 14.35 -19.42
C TYR A 179 1.78 13.91 -18.09
N SER A 180 1.60 12.65 -17.74
CA SER A 180 2.18 12.05 -16.53
C SER A 180 2.54 10.60 -16.75
N GLU A 181 3.62 10.18 -16.11
CA GLU A 181 4.01 8.79 -15.99
C GLU A 181 3.80 8.33 -14.55
N VAL A 182 3.24 7.13 -14.40
CA VAL A 182 3.03 6.51 -13.09
C VAL A 182 3.40 5.03 -13.20
N GLY A 183 3.86 4.45 -12.11
CA GLY A 183 4.17 3.04 -12.06
C GLY A 183 3.66 2.41 -10.76
N ASN A 184 3.38 1.13 -10.79
CA ASN A 184 3.07 0.33 -9.62
C ASN A 184 4.24 -0.60 -9.28
N VAL A 185 4.47 -0.77 -7.98
CA VAL A 185 5.41 -1.76 -7.50
C VAL A 185 4.76 -3.15 -7.59
N PRO A 186 5.52 -4.19 -7.99
CA PRO A 186 5.04 -5.57 -7.98
C PRO A 186 4.54 -5.96 -6.57
N GLU A 187 3.66 -6.95 -6.53
CA GLU A 187 3.22 -7.50 -5.26
C GLU A 187 4.39 -8.06 -4.45
N LYS A 188 4.21 -8.09 -3.14
CA LYS A 188 5.20 -8.56 -2.18
C LYS A 188 5.64 -10.00 -2.50
N PHE A 189 6.92 -10.29 -2.25
CA PHE A 189 7.54 -11.62 -2.31
C PHE A 189 7.73 -12.24 -3.70
N TYR A 190 7.30 -11.64 -4.80
CA TYR A 190 7.53 -12.21 -6.14
C TYR A 190 9.00 -12.40 -6.51
N ALA A 191 9.91 -11.65 -5.88
CA ALA A 191 11.35 -11.78 -6.08
C ALA A 191 12.02 -12.79 -5.12
N LEU A 192 11.25 -13.46 -4.26
CA LEU A 192 11.76 -14.39 -3.24
C LEU A 192 11.32 -15.81 -3.49
N LEU A 193 12.28 -16.76 -3.42
CA LEU A 193 11.93 -18.15 -3.27
C LEU A 193 11.43 -18.39 -1.85
N ARG A 194 10.19 -18.86 -1.73
CA ARG A 194 9.53 -19.12 -0.45
C ARG A 194 9.43 -20.62 -0.19
N TYR A 195 9.58 -20.97 1.07
CA TYR A 195 9.34 -22.30 1.56
C TYR A 195 8.15 -22.28 2.50
N SER A 196 7.25 -23.24 2.35
CA SER A 196 6.21 -23.52 3.34
C SER A 196 6.54 -24.80 4.07
N PHE A 197 6.11 -24.89 5.32
CA PHE A 197 6.26 -26.11 6.10
C PHE A 197 4.88 -26.73 6.31
N THR A 198 4.73 -27.98 5.90
CA THR A 198 3.54 -28.77 6.17
C THR A 198 3.95 -30.03 6.91
N ASN A 199 3.46 -30.19 8.12
CA ASN A 199 3.83 -31.31 8.98
C ASN A 199 5.35 -31.52 9.12
N ALA A 200 6.07 -30.44 9.41
CA ALA A 200 7.53 -30.40 9.53
C ALA A 200 8.31 -30.72 8.23
N SER A 201 7.64 -30.88 7.11
CA SER A 201 8.28 -31.07 5.81
C SER A 201 8.30 -29.75 5.03
N PRO A 202 9.49 -29.28 4.60
CA PRO A 202 9.59 -28.12 3.77
C PRO A 202 9.07 -28.41 2.36
N SER A 203 8.29 -27.49 1.81
CA SER A 203 7.89 -27.50 0.40
C SER A 203 8.22 -26.16 -0.24
N THR A 204 8.64 -26.17 -1.50
CA THR A 204 8.83 -24.93 -2.26
C THR A 204 7.54 -24.53 -2.93
N THR A 205 7.35 -23.21 -3.07
CA THR A 205 6.30 -22.69 -3.95
C THR A 205 6.61 -23.05 -5.40
N SER A 206 5.57 -23.25 -6.19
CA SER A 206 5.67 -23.70 -7.58
C SER A 206 6.10 -22.61 -8.58
N TYR A 207 6.49 -21.42 -8.14
CA TYR A 207 6.95 -20.34 -9.01
C TYR A 207 8.44 -20.04 -8.79
N TYR A 208 9.11 -19.60 -9.85
CA TYR A 208 10.47 -19.11 -9.76
C TYR A 208 10.46 -17.61 -9.41
N PRO A 209 11.35 -17.18 -8.50
CA PRO A 209 11.47 -15.77 -8.17
C PRO A 209 11.91 -14.97 -9.40
N ASN A 210 11.24 -13.88 -9.68
CA ASN A 210 11.62 -12.97 -10.75
C ASN A 210 12.42 -11.80 -10.16
N THR A 211 13.73 -11.82 -10.35
CA THR A 211 14.62 -10.74 -9.86
C THR A 211 14.65 -9.52 -10.78
N ASN A 212 14.11 -9.63 -12.00
CA ASN A 212 14.01 -8.52 -12.97
C ASN A 212 12.69 -7.73 -12.85
N LEU A 213 11.97 -7.91 -11.75
CA LEU A 213 10.75 -7.13 -11.51
C LEU A 213 11.07 -5.64 -11.42
N LYS A 214 10.44 -4.88 -12.27
CA LYS A 214 10.46 -3.40 -12.27
C LYS A 214 9.03 -2.90 -12.15
N PRO A 215 8.80 -1.70 -11.61
CA PRO A 215 7.50 -1.06 -11.68
C PRO A 215 7.04 -0.83 -13.13
N GLU A 216 5.79 -1.03 -13.37
CA GLU A 216 5.11 -0.79 -14.66
C GLU A 216 3.97 0.20 -14.46
#